data_59347d47ea0eb771088d7e382ec15955
#
_entry.id   59347d47ea0eb771088d7e382ec15955
#
_cell.length_a   1.000
_cell.length_b   1.000
_cell.length_c   1.000
_cell.angle_alpha   90.00
_cell.angle_beta   90.00
_cell.angle_gamma   90.00
#
_symmetry.space_group_name_H-M   'P 1'
#
loop_
_entity.id
_entity.type
_entity.pdbx_description
1 polymer ?
#
loop_
_entity_poly.entity_id
_entity_poly.type
_entity_poly.pdbx_seq_one_letter_code
_entity_poly.pdbx_strand_id
1 'polypeptide(L)'
;DTPEHRERLKDVLSEVSVQALYNGYAKYRNLGHANWLASLGIPLRTQQRILKYHDERTVDVLKGNPYALLGFGMSFADIDAISEQLGLEKSTPVRLAAALESAIRKQVEKGHTYATHKALNPEIIKLLGDKELVSEAFSQGHRNGQFILRPETGTYHPTAQLMMESVVAKRLKTLATIKDEDESVFKALTEAVLELPYDLTEQQIEAVESSLTNAVSCITGGAGTGKTTVLRTVLKAYDSLGYEVHAVALS
;
A
#
# COMPACT_ATOMS: atom_id res chain seq x y z
N ASP A 1 -17.27 7.62 29.29
CA ASP A 1 -17.95 6.34 29.11
C ASP A 1 -17.13 5.25 29.82
N THR A 2 -17.44 4.95 31.07
CA THR A 2 -16.84 3.86 31.82
C THR A 2 -17.86 2.77 32.06
N PRO A 3 -17.44 1.49 32.17
CA PRO A 3 -18.36 0.40 32.53
C PRO A 3 -19.18 0.68 33.81
N GLU A 4 -18.57 1.37 34.79
CA GLU A 4 -19.23 1.76 36.05
C GLU A 4 -20.38 2.73 35.84
N HIS A 5 -20.27 3.71 34.93
CA HIS A 5 -21.36 4.61 34.58
C HIS A 5 -22.51 3.85 33.89
N ARG A 6 -22.22 2.85 33.10
CA ARG A 6 -23.26 2.00 32.47
C ARG A 6 -24.06 1.21 33.49
N GLU A 7 -23.40 0.61 34.47
CA GLU A 7 -24.06 -0.13 35.52
C GLU A 7 -24.94 0.79 36.37
N ARG A 8 -24.44 1.94 36.78
CA ARG A 8 -25.25 2.94 37.57
C ARG A 8 -26.47 3.44 36.82
N LEU A 9 -26.44 3.52 35.49
CA LEU A 9 -27.60 3.89 34.68
C LEU A 9 -28.64 2.77 34.62
N LYS A 10 -28.23 1.50 34.70
CA LYS A 10 -29.17 0.36 34.77
C LYS A 10 -29.98 0.29 36.04
N ASP A 11 -29.52 0.91 37.13
CA ASP A 11 -30.28 1.02 38.37
C ASP A 11 -31.51 1.94 38.24
N VAL A 12 -31.50 2.85 37.25
CA VAL A 12 -32.56 3.89 37.09
C VAL A 12 -33.28 3.74 35.74
N LEU A 13 -32.66 3.14 34.72
CA LEU A 13 -33.19 3.01 33.36
C LEU A 13 -33.22 1.55 32.93
N SER A 14 -34.18 1.20 32.04
CA SER A 14 -34.17 -0.09 31.38
C SER A 14 -32.94 -0.26 30.50
N GLU A 15 -32.50 -1.50 30.28
CA GLU A 15 -31.33 -1.81 29.43
C GLU A 15 -31.50 -1.27 28.01
N VAL A 16 -32.70 -1.29 27.45
CA VAL A 16 -33.07 -0.71 26.16
C VAL A 16 -32.87 0.81 26.17
N SER A 17 -33.28 1.48 27.25
CA SER A 17 -33.12 2.94 27.40
C SER A 17 -31.65 3.34 27.56
N VAL A 18 -30.88 2.57 28.32
CA VAL A 18 -29.43 2.76 28.46
C VAL A 18 -28.74 2.61 27.09
N GLN A 19 -29.07 1.57 26.33
CA GLN A 19 -28.50 1.36 25.00
C GLN A 19 -28.89 2.48 24.02
N ALA A 20 -30.14 2.92 24.03
CA ALA A 20 -30.62 4.03 23.21
C ALA A 20 -29.89 5.35 23.53
N LEU A 21 -29.66 5.62 24.84
CA LEU A 21 -28.93 6.79 25.31
C LEU A 21 -27.47 6.78 24.84
N TYR A 22 -26.79 5.63 24.92
CA TYR A 22 -25.41 5.50 24.43
C TYR A 22 -25.29 5.59 22.89
N ASN A 23 -26.21 4.99 22.15
CA ASN A 23 -26.30 5.12 20.71
C ASN A 23 -26.54 6.58 20.28
N GLY A 24 -27.45 7.28 20.98
CA GLY A 24 -27.71 8.71 20.78
C GLY A 24 -26.44 9.55 21.04
N TYR A 25 -25.80 9.34 22.18
CA TYR A 25 -24.57 10.05 22.54
C TYR A 25 -23.45 9.83 21.55
N ALA A 26 -23.19 8.58 21.11
CA ALA A 26 -22.20 8.26 20.09
C ALA A 26 -22.51 8.98 18.77
N LYS A 27 -23.78 9.03 18.36
CA LYS A 27 -24.22 9.74 17.15
C LYS A 27 -23.99 11.25 17.24
N TYR A 28 -24.30 11.87 18.37
CA TYR A 28 -24.07 13.32 18.57
C TYR A 28 -22.59 13.67 18.63
N ARG A 29 -21.79 12.85 19.26
CA ARG A 29 -20.33 13.04 19.32
C ARG A 29 -19.69 12.93 17.94
N ASN A 30 -20.07 11.93 17.14
CA ASN A 30 -19.59 11.79 15.77
C ASN A 30 -20.00 12.98 14.89
N LEU A 31 -21.16 13.59 15.14
CA LEU A 31 -21.56 14.85 14.48
C LEU A 31 -20.65 16.02 14.88
N GLY A 32 -20.26 16.13 16.15
CA GLY A 32 -19.32 17.12 16.63
C GLY A 32 -17.94 17.00 15.95
N HIS A 33 -17.42 15.77 15.87
CA HIS A 33 -16.17 15.49 15.17
C HIS A 33 -16.26 15.81 13.67
N ALA A 34 -17.35 15.41 13.01
CA ALA A 34 -17.57 15.70 11.59
C ALA A 34 -17.65 17.22 11.33
N ASN A 35 -18.36 17.97 12.16
CA ASN A 35 -18.43 19.43 12.05
C ASN A 35 -17.07 20.10 12.24
N TRP A 36 -16.28 19.63 13.20
CA TRP A 36 -14.93 20.13 13.42
C TRP A 36 -14.02 19.82 12.22
N LEU A 37 -14.05 18.59 11.67
CA LEU A 37 -13.30 18.23 10.48
C LEU A 37 -13.72 19.06 9.26
N ALA A 38 -15.01 19.33 9.10
CA ALA A 38 -15.56 20.18 8.05
C ALA A 38 -15.08 21.64 8.20
N SER A 39 -14.99 22.17 9.42
CA SER A 39 -14.48 23.52 9.68
C SER A 39 -13.00 23.70 9.29
N LEU A 40 -12.22 22.62 9.27
CA LEU A 40 -10.84 22.57 8.80
C LEU A 40 -10.74 22.41 7.26
N GLY A 41 -11.85 22.35 6.53
CA GLY A 41 -11.86 22.14 5.09
C GLY A 41 -11.52 20.72 4.64
N ILE A 42 -11.55 19.74 5.54
CA ILE A 42 -11.24 18.35 5.19
C ILE A 42 -12.37 17.77 4.30
N PRO A 43 -12.06 17.16 3.13
CA PRO A 43 -13.08 16.60 2.23
C PRO A 43 -13.91 15.50 2.90
N LEU A 44 -15.22 15.46 2.62
CA LEU A 44 -16.18 14.53 3.24
C LEU A 44 -15.73 13.05 3.18
N ARG A 45 -15.17 12.63 2.05
CA ARG A 45 -14.64 11.26 1.88
C ARG A 45 -13.50 10.96 2.87
N THR A 46 -12.62 11.94 3.09
CA THR A 46 -11.52 11.83 4.05
C THR A 46 -12.05 11.85 5.48
N GLN A 47 -13.03 12.72 5.79
CA GLN A 47 -13.70 12.74 7.10
C GLN A 47 -14.27 11.36 7.45
N GLN A 48 -15.02 10.73 6.55
CA GLN A 48 -15.60 9.40 6.75
C GLN A 48 -14.54 8.33 7.02
N ARG A 49 -13.42 8.36 6.29
CA ARG A 49 -12.33 7.39 6.45
C ARG A 49 -11.61 7.55 7.77
N ILE A 50 -11.29 8.78 8.17
CA ILE A 50 -10.56 9.05 9.40
C ILE A 50 -11.42 8.80 10.64
N LEU A 51 -12.70 9.15 10.59
CA LEU A 51 -13.66 8.85 11.66
C LEU A 51 -13.84 7.34 11.83
N LYS A 52 -13.90 6.59 10.73
CA LYS A 52 -13.98 5.12 10.79
C LYS A 52 -12.71 4.50 11.40
N TYR A 53 -11.54 5.10 11.18
CA TYR A 53 -10.26 4.55 11.61
C TYR A 53 -9.89 4.93 13.05
N HIS A 54 -10.08 6.20 13.44
CA HIS A 54 -9.69 6.73 14.74
C HIS A 54 -10.85 6.89 15.73
N ASP A 55 -12.09 6.84 15.23
CA ASP A 55 -13.32 6.99 16.00
C ASP A 55 -13.25 8.19 16.96
N GLU A 56 -13.43 7.96 18.25
CA GLU A 56 -13.41 8.98 19.32
C GLU A 56 -12.12 9.78 19.41
N ARG A 57 -11.00 9.17 19.02
CA ARG A 57 -9.66 9.80 19.09
C ARG A 57 -9.32 10.70 17.90
N THR A 58 -10.23 10.81 16.92
CA THR A 58 -9.97 11.55 15.67
C THR A 58 -9.49 12.99 15.94
N VAL A 59 -10.18 13.72 16.81
CA VAL A 59 -9.83 15.11 17.11
C VAL A 59 -8.50 15.23 17.82
N ASP A 60 -8.24 14.38 18.81
CA ASP A 60 -7.00 14.40 19.59
C ASP A 60 -5.79 14.00 18.71
N VAL A 61 -5.96 13.00 17.85
CA VAL A 61 -4.94 12.59 16.90
C VAL A 61 -4.58 13.74 15.97
N LEU A 62 -5.57 14.42 15.38
CA LEU A 62 -5.30 15.50 14.42
C LEU A 62 -4.80 16.79 15.09
N LYS A 63 -5.20 17.09 16.31
CA LYS A 63 -4.61 18.19 17.09
C LYS A 63 -3.14 17.94 17.42
N GLY A 64 -2.78 16.70 17.72
CA GLY A 64 -1.39 16.31 17.98
C GLY A 64 -0.55 16.15 16.72
N ASN A 65 -1.15 15.62 15.64
CA ASN A 65 -0.48 15.37 14.38
C ASN A 65 -1.46 15.45 13.20
N PRO A 66 -1.69 16.63 12.60
CA PRO A 66 -2.55 16.77 11.42
C PRO A 66 -1.99 16.03 10.20
N TYR A 67 -0.67 15.78 10.12
CA TYR A 67 -0.04 15.07 9.00
C TYR A 67 -0.39 13.58 8.94
N ALA A 68 -1.08 13.03 9.95
CA ALA A 68 -1.73 11.73 9.84
C ALA A 68 -2.70 11.65 8.63
N LEU A 69 -3.22 12.78 8.17
CA LEU A 69 -4.07 12.89 6.98
C LEU A 69 -3.37 12.50 5.66
N LEU A 70 -2.03 12.46 5.61
CA LEU A 70 -1.28 11.89 4.47
C LEU A 70 -1.69 10.44 4.20
N GLY A 71 -1.91 9.65 5.25
CA GLY A 71 -2.38 8.27 5.17
C GLY A 71 -3.79 8.13 4.56
N PHE A 72 -4.57 9.21 4.56
CA PHE A 72 -5.92 9.27 4.01
C PHE A 72 -6.00 9.93 2.63
N GLY A 73 -4.85 10.25 2.03
CA GLY A 73 -4.73 10.74 0.66
C GLY A 73 -4.82 12.25 0.48
N MET A 74 -4.68 13.03 1.56
CA MET A 74 -4.55 14.48 1.45
C MET A 74 -3.12 14.89 1.05
N SER A 75 -2.99 16.00 0.35
CA SER A 75 -1.68 16.54 -0.03
C SER A 75 -1.00 17.21 1.17
N PHE A 76 0.35 17.25 1.15
CA PHE A 76 1.10 17.97 2.19
C PHE A 76 0.68 19.43 2.29
N ALA A 77 0.46 20.11 1.17
CA ALA A 77 0.08 21.54 1.15
C ALA A 77 -1.28 21.79 1.83
N ASP A 78 -2.29 20.94 1.56
CA ASP A 78 -3.59 21.07 2.20
C ASP A 78 -3.51 20.83 3.72
N ILE A 79 -2.68 19.86 4.12
CA ILE A 79 -2.48 19.55 5.54
C ILE A 79 -1.66 20.65 6.23
N ASP A 80 -0.70 21.24 5.54
CA ASP A 80 0.12 22.35 6.08
C ASP A 80 -0.76 23.57 6.39
N ALA A 81 -1.73 23.88 5.52
CA ALA A 81 -2.74 24.92 5.78
C ALA A 81 -3.61 24.59 7.01
N ILE A 82 -4.01 23.33 7.19
CA ILE A 82 -4.73 22.89 8.40
C ILE A 82 -3.85 23.00 9.64
N SER A 83 -2.58 22.63 9.52
CA SER A 83 -1.60 22.72 10.60
C SER A 83 -1.42 24.17 11.10
N GLU A 84 -1.38 25.15 10.16
CA GLU A 84 -1.35 26.58 10.48
C GLU A 84 -2.64 27.04 11.20
N GLN A 85 -3.82 26.57 10.76
CA GLN A 85 -5.10 26.87 11.45
C GLN A 85 -5.13 26.31 12.88
N LEU A 86 -4.47 25.17 13.11
CA LEU A 86 -4.34 24.56 14.43
C LEU A 86 -3.24 25.21 15.29
N GLY A 87 -2.51 26.19 14.77
CA GLY A 87 -1.45 26.93 15.49
C GLY A 87 -0.14 26.16 15.68
N LEU A 88 0.13 25.16 14.85
CA LEU A 88 1.37 24.40 14.91
C LEU A 88 2.52 25.16 14.24
N GLU A 89 3.70 25.13 14.85
CA GLU A 89 4.90 25.76 14.32
C GLU A 89 5.46 25.01 13.10
N LYS A 90 6.11 25.75 12.19
CA LYS A 90 6.70 25.20 10.95
C LYS A 90 7.91 24.27 11.19
N SER A 91 8.51 24.33 12.37
CA SER A 91 9.65 23.48 12.81
C SER A 91 9.25 22.23 13.55
N THR A 92 7.94 21.95 13.69
CA THR A 92 7.50 20.77 14.46
C THR A 92 8.03 19.45 13.87
N PRO A 93 8.47 18.50 14.72
CA PRO A 93 8.98 17.20 14.29
C PRO A 93 7.99 16.45 13.37
N VAL A 94 6.69 16.56 13.63
CA VAL A 94 5.65 15.90 12.82
C VAL A 94 5.58 16.47 11.40
N ARG A 95 5.74 17.80 11.25
CA ARG A 95 5.79 18.46 9.93
C ARG A 95 7.02 18.04 9.15
N LEU A 96 8.19 18.03 9.80
CA LEU A 96 9.45 17.66 9.17
C LEU A 96 9.43 16.21 8.68
N ALA A 97 8.96 15.29 9.51
CA ALA A 97 8.79 13.89 9.14
C ALA A 97 7.79 13.73 7.98
N ALA A 98 6.68 14.46 7.99
CA ALA A 98 5.67 14.44 6.95
C ALA A 98 6.18 14.97 5.60
N ALA A 99 7.05 15.98 5.61
CA ALA A 99 7.67 16.48 4.39
C ALA A 99 8.56 15.40 3.74
N LEU A 100 9.37 14.70 4.54
CA LEU A 100 10.16 13.58 4.05
C LEU A 100 9.27 12.44 3.52
N GLU A 101 8.24 12.05 4.27
CA GLU A 101 7.28 11.03 3.83
C GLU A 101 6.64 11.38 2.50
N SER A 102 6.21 12.65 2.33
CA SER A 102 5.61 13.13 1.09
C SER A 102 6.60 13.10 -0.08
N ALA A 103 7.87 13.47 0.15
CA ALA A 103 8.92 13.39 -0.86
C ALA A 103 9.21 11.93 -1.28
N ILE A 104 9.27 11.01 -0.33
CA ILE A 104 9.44 9.57 -0.58
C ILE A 104 8.23 9.02 -1.35
N ARG A 105 7.00 9.32 -0.91
CA ARG A 105 5.77 8.88 -1.56
C ARG A 105 5.72 9.30 -3.03
N LYS A 106 6.14 10.51 -3.34
CA LYS A 106 6.25 11.00 -4.72
C LYS A 106 7.22 10.17 -5.58
N GLN A 107 8.28 9.60 -5.01
CA GLN A 107 9.16 8.68 -5.74
C GLN A 107 8.49 7.32 -5.94
N VAL A 108 7.79 6.82 -4.93
CA VAL A 108 7.03 5.57 -5.03
C VAL A 108 5.93 5.67 -6.11
N GLU A 109 5.22 6.80 -6.19
CA GLU A 109 4.19 7.06 -7.22
C GLU A 109 4.77 7.08 -8.64
N LYS A 110 6.06 7.40 -8.80
CA LYS A 110 6.79 7.28 -10.07
C LYS A 110 7.27 5.85 -10.36
N GLY A 111 6.97 4.87 -9.52
CA GLY A 111 7.37 3.48 -9.65
C GLY A 111 8.74 3.15 -9.07
N HIS A 112 9.35 4.07 -8.30
CA HIS A 112 10.64 3.80 -7.65
C HIS A 112 10.44 3.12 -6.29
N THR A 113 11.24 2.11 -6.01
CA THR A 113 11.22 1.40 -4.71
C THR A 113 12.32 1.91 -3.75
N TYR A 114 13.15 2.83 -4.24
CA TYR A 114 14.12 3.58 -3.44
C TYR A 114 14.26 5.00 -3.97
N ALA A 115 14.86 5.87 -3.17
CA ALA A 115 15.20 7.23 -3.55
C ALA A 115 16.65 7.56 -3.20
N THR A 116 17.24 8.53 -3.90
CA THR A 116 18.55 9.09 -3.56
C THR A 116 18.38 10.42 -2.82
N HIS A 117 19.39 10.83 -2.06
CA HIS A 117 19.41 12.17 -1.44
C HIS A 117 19.18 13.28 -2.48
N LYS A 118 19.80 13.14 -3.68
CA LYS A 118 19.67 14.10 -4.79
C LYS A 118 18.20 14.23 -5.26
N ALA A 119 17.41 13.16 -5.20
CA ALA A 119 16.01 13.18 -5.60
C ALA A 119 15.10 13.73 -4.49
N LEU A 120 15.40 13.43 -3.22
CA LEU A 120 14.58 13.84 -2.07
C LEU A 120 14.82 15.28 -1.65
N ASN A 121 16.07 15.74 -1.62
CA ASN A 121 16.45 17.06 -1.07
C ASN A 121 15.67 18.24 -1.71
N PRO A 122 15.58 18.37 -3.06
CA PRO A 122 14.82 19.46 -3.67
C PRO A 122 13.33 19.41 -3.33
N GLU A 123 12.75 18.22 -3.23
CA GLU A 123 11.34 18.06 -2.92
C GLU A 123 11.06 18.47 -1.46
N ILE A 124 11.93 18.08 -0.52
CA ILE A 124 11.81 18.48 0.89
C ILE A 124 11.96 20.00 1.04
N ILE A 125 12.95 20.60 0.40
CA ILE A 125 13.12 22.07 0.39
C ILE A 125 11.84 22.76 -0.11
N LYS A 126 11.26 22.25 -1.20
CA LYS A 126 10.03 22.79 -1.77
C LYS A 126 8.85 22.70 -0.79
N LEU A 127 8.73 21.60 -0.04
CA LEU A 127 7.65 21.39 0.92
C LEU A 127 7.83 22.24 2.18
N LEU A 128 9.05 22.33 2.69
CA LEU A 128 9.33 23.05 3.93
C LEU A 128 9.50 24.56 3.73
N GLY A 129 9.91 24.99 2.52
CA GLY A 129 10.26 26.39 2.22
C GLY A 129 11.60 26.84 2.83
N ASP A 130 12.33 25.93 3.49
CA ASP A 130 13.58 26.21 4.18
C ASP A 130 14.56 25.04 4.02
N LYS A 131 15.75 25.33 3.49
CA LYS A 131 16.82 24.35 3.29
C LYS A 131 17.49 23.90 4.60
N GLU A 132 17.44 24.72 5.64
CA GLU A 132 18.10 24.43 6.91
C GLU A 132 17.36 23.31 7.66
N LEU A 133 16.06 23.17 7.43
CA LEU A 133 15.23 22.15 8.05
C LEU A 133 15.37 20.74 7.42
N VAL A 134 16.05 20.61 6.27
CA VAL A 134 16.15 19.34 5.53
C VAL A 134 16.87 18.28 6.35
N SER A 135 18.00 18.62 6.97
CA SER A 135 18.76 17.68 7.79
C SER A 135 17.91 17.12 8.94
N GLU A 136 17.16 17.99 9.59
CA GLU A 136 16.27 17.57 10.67
C GLU A 136 15.09 16.73 10.15
N ALA A 137 14.56 17.04 8.95
CA ALA A 137 13.53 16.20 8.33
C ALA A 137 14.01 14.75 8.11
N PHE A 138 15.25 14.56 7.62
CA PHE A 138 15.84 13.22 7.50
C PHE A 138 16.04 12.56 8.87
N SER A 139 16.49 13.33 9.89
CA SER A 139 16.66 12.82 11.25
C SER A 139 15.33 12.36 11.85
N GLN A 140 14.27 13.14 11.68
CA GLN A 140 12.92 12.78 12.16
C GLN A 140 12.36 11.57 11.43
N GLY A 141 12.49 11.51 10.10
CA GLY A 141 12.06 10.36 9.32
C GLY A 141 12.79 9.07 9.69
N HIS A 142 14.09 9.16 10.01
CA HIS A 142 14.85 8.02 10.49
C HIS A 142 14.36 7.55 11.87
N ARG A 143 14.16 8.46 12.82
CA ARG A 143 13.58 8.15 14.14
C ARG A 143 12.21 7.49 14.05
N ASN A 144 11.41 7.90 13.09
CA ASN A 144 10.07 7.34 12.85
C ASN A 144 10.07 6.04 12.01
N GLY A 145 11.25 5.57 11.60
CA GLY A 145 11.36 4.35 10.79
C GLY A 145 10.71 4.45 9.40
N GLN A 146 10.61 5.66 8.83
CA GLN A 146 9.98 5.89 7.54
C GLN A 146 10.78 5.30 6.38
N PHE A 147 12.09 5.15 6.55
CA PHE A 147 13.00 4.58 5.57
C PHE A 147 14.13 3.79 6.23
N ILE A 148 14.75 2.93 5.43
CA ILE A 148 16.02 2.27 5.73
C ILE A 148 17.06 2.85 4.79
N LEU A 149 18.12 3.43 5.35
CA LEU A 149 19.28 3.90 4.61
C LEU A 149 20.22 2.73 4.33
N ARG A 150 20.64 2.59 3.07
CA ARG A 150 21.76 1.72 2.68
C ARG A 150 23.00 2.57 2.44
N PRO A 151 23.94 2.61 3.39
CA PRO A 151 25.12 3.49 3.30
C PRO A 151 25.99 3.20 2.10
N GLU A 152 26.11 1.92 1.72
CA GLU A 152 26.91 1.44 0.58
C GLU A 152 26.46 2.00 -0.77
N THR A 153 25.19 2.31 -0.92
CA THR A 153 24.60 2.86 -2.16
C THR A 153 24.13 4.30 -2.00
N GLY A 154 24.04 4.79 -0.76
CA GLY A 154 23.47 6.10 -0.45
C GLY A 154 21.97 6.20 -0.77
N THR A 155 21.25 5.07 -0.73
CA THR A 155 19.83 4.99 -1.09
C THR A 155 18.93 4.88 0.12
N TYR A 156 17.78 5.55 0.05
CA TYR A 156 16.72 5.57 1.04
C TYR A 156 15.59 4.67 0.58
N HIS A 157 15.35 3.58 1.29
CA HIS A 157 14.32 2.61 0.99
C HIS A 157 13.12 2.84 1.91
N PRO A 158 11.94 3.22 1.38
CA PRO A 158 10.73 3.32 2.20
C PRO A 158 10.48 1.98 2.89
N THR A 159 10.31 1.99 4.20
CA THR A 159 10.27 0.77 5.02
C THR A 159 9.19 -0.20 4.56
N ALA A 160 7.98 0.32 4.28
CA ALA A 160 6.86 -0.52 3.83
C ALA A 160 7.14 -1.20 2.48
N GLN A 161 7.68 -0.46 1.50
CA GLN A 161 8.03 -1.00 0.18
C GLN A 161 9.14 -2.04 0.28
N LEU A 162 10.19 -1.76 1.07
CA LEU A 162 11.29 -2.72 1.28
C LEU A 162 10.80 -4.01 1.94
N MET A 163 9.88 -3.91 2.89
CA MET A 163 9.26 -5.10 3.51
C MET A 163 8.46 -5.90 2.50
N MET A 164 7.62 -5.24 1.68
CA MET A 164 6.85 -5.91 0.63
C MET A 164 7.76 -6.60 -0.39
N GLU A 165 8.80 -5.92 -0.89
CA GLU A 165 9.80 -6.50 -1.80
C GLU A 165 10.49 -7.72 -1.19
N SER A 166 10.88 -7.63 0.09
CA SER A 166 11.54 -8.72 0.80
C SER A 166 10.63 -9.96 0.93
N VAL A 167 9.35 -9.76 1.20
CA VAL A 167 8.35 -10.85 1.28
C VAL A 167 8.17 -11.50 -0.09
N VAL A 168 7.99 -10.69 -1.14
CA VAL A 168 7.84 -11.17 -2.53
C VAL A 168 9.09 -11.92 -2.97
N ALA A 169 10.28 -11.34 -2.77
CA ALA A 169 11.54 -11.96 -3.14
C ALA A 169 11.77 -13.31 -2.41
N LYS A 170 11.46 -13.37 -1.11
CA LYS A 170 11.53 -14.62 -0.35
C LYS A 170 10.57 -15.68 -0.91
N ARG A 171 9.34 -15.29 -1.22
CA ARG A 171 8.34 -16.22 -1.78
C ARG A 171 8.75 -16.72 -3.16
N LEU A 172 9.18 -15.82 -4.05
CA LEU A 172 9.66 -16.19 -5.39
C LEU A 172 10.86 -17.14 -5.31
N LYS A 173 11.84 -16.87 -4.42
CA LYS A 173 12.97 -17.79 -4.22
C LYS A 173 12.51 -19.19 -3.78
N THR A 174 11.54 -19.28 -2.88
CA THR A 174 10.99 -20.57 -2.46
C THR A 174 10.29 -21.27 -3.61
N LEU A 175 9.45 -20.57 -4.38
CA LEU A 175 8.75 -21.14 -5.51
C LEU A 175 9.70 -21.60 -6.63
N ALA A 176 10.77 -20.84 -6.88
CA ALA A 176 11.75 -21.16 -7.91
C ALA A 176 12.53 -22.48 -7.65
N THR A 177 12.46 -23.03 -6.44
CA THR A 177 13.05 -24.35 -6.14
C THR A 177 12.08 -25.51 -6.38
N ILE A 178 10.82 -25.23 -6.66
CA ILE A 178 9.78 -26.25 -6.86
C ILE A 178 9.68 -26.55 -8.35
N LYS A 179 9.84 -27.82 -8.69
CA LYS A 179 9.63 -28.34 -10.05
C LYS A 179 8.59 -29.44 -10.00
N ASP A 180 7.82 -29.54 -11.05
CA ASP A 180 6.89 -30.63 -11.30
C ASP A 180 7.37 -31.36 -12.57
N GLU A 181 7.92 -32.55 -12.39
CA GLU A 181 8.44 -33.41 -13.48
C GLU A 181 7.55 -34.67 -13.63
N ASP A 182 6.28 -34.59 -13.24
CA ASP A 182 5.32 -35.66 -13.37
C ASP A 182 5.06 -35.97 -14.85
N GLU A 183 4.91 -37.26 -15.18
CA GLU A 183 4.65 -37.74 -16.56
C GLU A 183 3.36 -37.14 -17.14
N SER A 184 2.37 -36.84 -16.29
CA SER A 184 1.12 -36.18 -16.70
C SER A 184 1.34 -34.79 -17.28
N VAL A 185 2.34 -34.04 -16.79
CA VAL A 185 2.72 -32.70 -17.29
C VAL A 185 3.25 -32.79 -18.71
N PHE A 186 4.16 -33.74 -18.99
CA PHE A 186 4.70 -33.96 -20.31
C PHE A 186 3.67 -34.47 -21.31
N LYS A 187 2.72 -35.27 -20.85
CA LYS A 187 1.57 -35.71 -21.66
C LYS A 187 0.67 -34.51 -22.02
N ALA A 188 0.31 -33.67 -21.05
CA ALA A 188 -0.51 -32.49 -21.27
C ALA A 188 0.18 -31.46 -22.20
N LEU A 189 1.49 -31.28 -22.09
CA LEU A 189 2.29 -30.49 -23.00
C LEU A 189 2.16 -31.03 -24.43
N THR A 190 2.40 -32.33 -24.63
CA THR A 190 2.35 -32.95 -25.95
C THR A 190 0.98 -32.82 -26.59
N GLU A 191 -0.08 -33.11 -25.84
CA GLU A 191 -1.46 -32.98 -26.30
C GLU A 191 -1.81 -31.54 -26.70
N ALA A 192 -1.45 -30.56 -25.84
CA ALA A 192 -1.70 -29.16 -26.08
C ALA A 192 -0.96 -28.62 -27.34
N VAL A 193 0.24 -29.10 -27.63
CA VAL A 193 1.02 -28.73 -28.82
C VAL A 193 0.43 -29.38 -30.07
N LEU A 194 0.10 -30.68 -30.04
CA LEU A 194 -0.46 -31.41 -31.19
C LEU A 194 -1.83 -30.89 -31.66
N GLU A 195 -2.58 -30.28 -30.77
CA GLU A 195 -3.90 -29.69 -31.14
C GLU A 195 -3.79 -28.30 -31.80
N LEU A 196 -2.61 -27.74 -31.93
CA LEU A 196 -2.42 -26.48 -32.65
C LEU A 196 -2.46 -26.69 -34.16
N PRO A 197 -3.04 -25.75 -34.94
CA PRO A 197 -3.10 -25.83 -36.39
C PRO A 197 -1.76 -25.45 -37.08
N TYR A 198 -0.70 -25.24 -36.32
CA TYR A 198 0.63 -24.83 -36.74
C TYR A 198 1.68 -25.33 -35.75
N ASP A 199 2.90 -25.48 -36.21
CA ASP A 199 4.03 -25.89 -35.36
C ASP A 199 4.55 -24.73 -34.53
N LEU A 200 4.91 -25.04 -33.28
CA LEU A 200 5.64 -24.12 -32.42
C LEU A 200 7.13 -24.21 -32.70
N THR A 201 7.85 -23.11 -32.56
CA THR A 201 9.32 -23.12 -32.58
C THR A 201 9.86 -23.80 -31.31
N GLU A 202 11.09 -24.29 -31.37
CA GLU A 202 11.78 -24.91 -30.21
C GLU A 202 11.73 -24.01 -28.99
N GLN A 203 11.98 -22.70 -29.13
CA GLN A 203 11.92 -21.72 -28.05
C GLN A 203 10.50 -21.55 -27.47
N GLN A 204 9.47 -21.66 -28.30
CA GLN A 204 8.10 -21.60 -27.84
C GLN A 204 7.70 -22.87 -27.08
N ILE A 205 8.17 -24.05 -27.52
CA ILE A 205 7.97 -25.32 -26.81
C ILE A 205 8.68 -25.28 -25.45
N GLU A 206 9.95 -24.85 -25.42
CA GLU A 206 10.70 -24.67 -24.17
C GLU A 206 10.00 -23.71 -23.20
N ALA A 207 9.40 -22.61 -23.69
CA ALA A 207 8.65 -21.68 -22.87
C ALA A 207 7.38 -22.30 -22.29
N VAL A 208 6.67 -23.15 -23.05
CA VAL A 208 5.50 -23.90 -22.54
C VAL A 208 5.94 -24.92 -21.50
N GLU A 209 6.96 -25.73 -21.79
CA GLU A 209 7.51 -26.72 -20.87
C GLU A 209 7.96 -26.09 -19.56
N SER A 210 8.76 -25.01 -19.64
CA SER A 210 9.21 -24.26 -18.47
C SER A 210 8.07 -23.70 -17.64
N SER A 211 6.94 -23.33 -18.27
CA SER A 211 5.76 -22.85 -17.56
C SER A 211 4.99 -23.95 -16.85
N LEU A 212 5.02 -25.17 -17.35
CA LEU A 212 4.32 -26.31 -16.77
C LEU A 212 5.16 -27.00 -15.69
N THR A 213 6.49 -27.06 -15.87
CA THR A 213 7.39 -27.79 -14.97
C THR A 213 7.89 -26.97 -13.79
N ASN A 214 7.85 -25.65 -13.84
CA ASN A 214 8.32 -24.80 -12.75
C ASN A 214 7.16 -24.07 -12.06
N ALA A 215 7.19 -23.98 -10.74
CA ALA A 215 6.18 -23.25 -9.99
C ALA A 215 6.20 -21.72 -10.24
N VAL A 216 7.27 -21.20 -10.84
CA VAL A 216 7.37 -19.81 -11.33
C VAL A 216 8.14 -19.82 -12.64
N SER A 217 7.55 -19.25 -13.67
CA SER A 217 8.18 -19.02 -14.96
C SER A 217 7.96 -17.59 -15.45
N CYS A 218 8.81 -17.10 -16.35
CA CYS A 218 8.70 -15.77 -16.93
C CYS A 218 8.87 -15.89 -18.46
N ILE A 219 7.80 -15.56 -19.19
CA ILE A 219 7.83 -15.55 -20.66
C ILE A 219 8.05 -14.13 -21.15
N THR A 220 9.20 -13.88 -21.78
CA THR A 220 9.55 -12.58 -22.37
C THR A 220 9.71 -12.69 -23.87
N GLY A 221 9.60 -11.57 -24.57
CA GLY A 221 9.78 -11.52 -26.02
C GLY A 221 9.28 -10.21 -26.63
N GLY A 222 9.77 -9.87 -27.82
CA GLY A 222 9.37 -8.70 -28.59
C GLY A 222 7.91 -8.77 -29.10
N ALA A 223 7.49 -7.74 -29.81
CA ALA A 223 6.20 -7.76 -30.49
C ALA A 223 6.20 -8.84 -31.59
N GLY A 224 5.12 -9.60 -31.75
CA GLY A 224 4.97 -10.61 -32.79
C GLY A 224 5.74 -11.92 -32.55
N THR A 225 6.42 -12.13 -31.44
CA THR A 225 7.18 -13.39 -31.14
C THR A 225 6.30 -14.57 -30.70
N GLY A 226 4.98 -14.44 -30.75
CA GLY A 226 4.07 -15.53 -30.41
C GLY A 226 3.80 -15.75 -28.92
N LYS A 227 4.08 -14.76 -28.04
CA LYS A 227 3.80 -14.86 -26.59
C LYS A 227 2.37 -15.29 -26.28
N THR A 228 1.39 -14.74 -27.03
CA THR A 228 -0.03 -15.10 -26.85
C THR A 228 -0.29 -16.55 -27.24
N THR A 229 0.41 -17.05 -28.26
CA THR A 229 0.33 -18.46 -28.67
C THR A 229 0.87 -19.37 -27.57
N VAL A 230 2.06 -19.07 -27.05
CA VAL A 230 2.66 -19.80 -25.92
C VAL A 230 1.71 -19.81 -24.72
N LEU A 231 1.20 -18.62 -24.32
CA LEU A 231 0.28 -18.53 -23.20
C LEU A 231 -1.00 -19.36 -23.41
N ARG A 232 -1.57 -19.32 -24.62
CA ARG A 232 -2.75 -20.13 -24.97
C ARG A 232 -2.47 -21.63 -24.83
N THR A 233 -1.28 -22.10 -25.27
CA THR A 233 -0.87 -23.50 -25.15
C THR A 233 -0.69 -23.91 -23.70
N VAL A 234 -0.07 -23.04 -22.88
CA VAL A 234 0.06 -23.25 -21.41
C VAL A 234 -1.30 -23.36 -20.75
N LEU A 235 -2.24 -22.45 -21.04
CA LEU A 235 -3.59 -22.48 -20.48
C LEU A 235 -4.32 -23.78 -20.84
N LYS A 236 -4.18 -24.25 -22.07
CA LYS A 236 -4.80 -25.49 -22.54
C LYS A 236 -4.23 -26.71 -21.82
N ALA A 237 -2.91 -26.78 -21.62
CA ALA A 237 -2.28 -27.84 -20.85
C ALA A 237 -2.74 -27.85 -19.40
N TYR A 238 -2.86 -26.67 -18.75
CA TYR A 238 -3.40 -26.58 -17.40
C TYR A 238 -4.87 -27.01 -17.29
N ASP A 239 -5.68 -26.69 -18.29
CA ASP A 239 -7.08 -27.12 -18.36
C ASP A 239 -7.17 -28.67 -18.43
N SER A 240 -6.35 -29.30 -19.27
CA SER A 240 -6.30 -30.78 -19.36
C SER A 240 -5.80 -31.45 -18.10
N LEU A 241 -4.97 -30.77 -17.29
CA LEU A 241 -4.51 -31.22 -15.97
C LEU A 241 -5.54 -30.96 -14.86
N GLY A 242 -6.66 -30.27 -15.16
CA GLY A 242 -7.70 -29.96 -14.20
C GLY A 242 -7.35 -28.80 -13.24
N TYR A 243 -6.39 -27.94 -13.60
CA TYR A 243 -6.06 -26.75 -12.80
C TYR A 243 -7.06 -25.63 -13.03
N GLU A 244 -7.44 -24.93 -11.97
CA GLU A 244 -8.14 -23.65 -12.05
C GLU A 244 -7.15 -22.54 -12.34
N VAL A 245 -7.37 -21.79 -13.45
CA VAL A 245 -6.43 -20.74 -13.89
C VAL A 245 -7.04 -19.36 -13.71
N HIS A 246 -6.35 -18.48 -12.99
CA HIS A 246 -6.71 -17.08 -12.82
C HIS A 246 -5.80 -16.17 -13.65
N ALA A 247 -6.35 -15.52 -14.68
CA ALA A 247 -5.64 -14.53 -15.48
C ALA A 247 -5.82 -13.13 -14.86
N VAL A 248 -4.72 -12.45 -14.55
CA VAL A 248 -4.74 -11.09 -14.01
C VAL A 248 -3.85 -10.17 -14.84
N ALA A 249 -4.29 -8.93 -15.01
CA ALA A 249 -3.56 -7.90 -15.73
C ALA A 249 -3.68 -6.55 -15.02
N LEU A 250 -2.64 -5.74 -15.15
CA LEU A 250 -2.72 -4.32 -14.86
C LEU A 250 -3.39 -3.64 -16.05
N SER A 251 -4.61 -3.15 -15.87
CA SER A 251 -5.34 -2.36 -16.87
C SER A 251 -5.06 -0.87 -16.69
#